data_1301ab0896b89fa5ad952580e42177e8
#
_entry.id   1301ab0896b89fa5ad952580e42177e8
#
_cell.length_a   1.000
_cell.length_b   1.000
_cell.length_c   1.000
_cell.angle_alpha   90.00
_cell.angle_beta   90.00
_cell.angle_gamma   90.00
#
_symmetry.space_group_name_H-M   'P 1'
#
loop_
_entity.id
_entity.type
_entity.pdbx_description
1 polymer ?
#
loop_
_entity_poly.entity_id
_entity_poly.type
_entity_poly.pdbx_seq_one_letter_code
_entity_poly.pdbx_strand_id
1 'polypeptide(L)'
;MENLSIHDPPQPGGPSTGGPMPPPMLGRAPPPPQPQQLPPQMFTTAAQLLDLTDKKLLVCLRDGRKLTGILRSWDQFANLVLQSTTERIFAITSDPHEPPPQGVYADKSHGIFLVRGENVLLLGEIDLDKDDEPPAGFEQADFDAVEKMVKEKKALEKAKEKSKLRKLATHGFEGENLGEILL
;
A
#
# COMPACT_ATOMS: atom_id res chain seq x y z
N MET A 1 32.59 5.01 -45.66
CA MET A 1 33.84 4.24 -45.51
C MET A 1 34.49 4.69 -44.22
N GLU A 2 34.20 4.05 -43.13
CA GLU A 2 34.87 4.32 -41.84
C GLU A 2 35.16 3.01 -41.15
N ASN A 3 36.49 2.79 -40.93
CA ASN A 3 37.09 1.58 -40.40
C ASN A 3 36.80 1.44 -38.92
N LEU A 4 36.15 0.37 -38.52
CA LEU A 4 36.12 -0.13 -37.14
C LEU A 4 37.42 -0.91 -36.88
N SER A 5 38.31 -0.32 -36.07
CA SER A 5 39.52 -0.97 -35.59
C SER A 5 39.16 -1.79 -34.34
N ILE A 6 39.28 -3.10 -34.47
CA ILE A 6 39.19 -4.06 -33.37
C ILE A 6 40.56 -4.08 -32.69
N HIS A 7 40.61 -3.72 -31.42
CA HIS A 7 41.81 -3.88 -30.59
C HIS A 7 41.91 -5.34 -30.15
N ASP A 8 43.02 -6.00 -30.54
CA ASP A 8 43.42 -7.32 -30.08
C ASP A 8 43.80 -7.30 -28.59
N PRO A 9 43.47 -8.34 -27.82
CA PRO A 9 43.92 -8.46 -26.43
C PRO A 9 45.41 -8.79 -26.34
N PRO A 10 46.14 -8.31 -25.31
CA PRO A 10 47.56 -8.57 -25.17
C PRO A 10 47.86 -10.03 -24.84
N GLN A 11 48.87 -10.59 -25.53
CA GLN A 11 49.37 -11.93 -25.30
C GLN A 11 50.09 -12.06 -23.95
N PRO A 12 50.00 -13.23 -23.29
CA PRO A 12 50.71 -13.49 -22.06
C PRO A 12 52.18 -13.74 -22.31
N GLY A 13 53.03 -12.92 -21.67
CA GLY A 13 54.49 -13.07 -21.67
C GLY A 13 54.93 -14.34 -20.91
N GLY A 14 56.04 -14.90 -21.41
CA GLY A 14 56.64 -16.17 -21.04
C GLY A 14 57.22 -16.27 -19.62
N PRO A 15 57.80 -17.40 -19.26
CA PRO A 15 58.02 -17.82 -17.91
C PRO A 15 59.20 -17.14 -17.22
N SER A 16 58.98 -16.55 -16.07
CA SER A 16 60.05 -16.06 -15.18
C SER A 16 60.29 -17.07 -14.06
N THR A 17 61.55 -17.33 -13.92
CA THR A 17 62.28 -18.23 -13.03
C THR A 17 61.89 -18.20 -11.58
N GLY A 18 62.04 -19.39 -10.95
CA GLY A 18 61.67 -19.72 -9.57
C GLY A 18 62.26 -18.84 -8.48
N GLY A 19 61.41 -18.43 -7.62
CA GLY A 19 61.75 -18.01 -6.27
C GLY A 19 61.06 -18.95 -5.28
N PRO A 20 61.57 -19.11 -4.05
CA PRO A 20 61.07 -20.09 -3.08
C PRO A 20 59.64 -19.77 -2.64
N MET A 21 58.77 -20.76 -2.65
CA MET A 21 57.39 -20.67 -2.20
C MET A 21 57.33 -20.25 -0.73
N PRO A 22 56.51 -19.28 -0.38
CA PRO A 22 56.19 -19.01 1.01
C PRO A 22 55.36 -20.17 1.61
N PRO A 23 55.49 -20.44 2.92
CA PRO A 23 54.79 -21.52 3.56
C PRO A 23 53.25 -21.32 3.51
N PRO A 24 52.45 -22.42 3.50
CA PRO A 24 51.01 -22.30 3.45
C PRO A 24 50.51 -21.65 4.74
N MET A 25 49.92 -20.49 4.62
CA MET A 25 49.22 -19.81 5.72
C MET A 25 47.97 -20.60 6.05
N LEU A 26 48.04 -21.38 7.13
CA LEU A 26 46.88 -22.04 7.73
C LEU A 26 45.87 -20.94 8.17
N GLY A 27 44.65 -21.07 7.69
CA GLY A 27 43.47 -20.64 8.41
C GLY A 27 43.13 -19.15 8.37
N ARG A 28 42.85 -18.61 7.18
CA ARG A 28 41.96 -17.45 7.14
C ARG A 28 40.57 -17.96 6.74
N ALA A 29 39.67 -18.06 7.73
CA ALA A 29 38.27 -18.33 7.46
C ALA A 29 37.75 -17.33 6.40
N PRO A 30 36.94 -17.80 5.43
CA PRO A 30 36.31 -16.86 4.48
C PRO A 30 35.56 -15.80 5.28
N PRO A 31 35.62 -14.51 4.86
CA PRO A 31 34.85 -13.47 5.53
C PRO A 31 33.37 -13.87 5.52
N PRO A 32 32.63 -13.58 6.60
CA PRO A 32 31.20 -13.88 6.64
C PRO A 32 30.53 -13.20 5.43
N PRO A 33 29.52 -13.86 4.82
CA PRO A 33 28.80 -13.27 3.69
C PRO A 33 28.27 -11.92 4.13
N GLN A 34 28.72 -10.86 3.45
CA GLN A 34 28.19 -9.51 3.70
C GLN A 34 26.70 -9.56 3.38
N PRO A 35 25.84 -9.00 4.23
CA PRO A 35 24.43 -8.86 3.91
C PRO A 35 24.33 -8.13 2.58
N GLN A 36 23.72 -8.79 1.59
CA GLN A 36 23.47 -8.19 0.28
C GLN A 36 22.55 -6.98 0.51
N GLN A 37 23.13 -5.79 0.52
CA GLN A 37 22.35 -4.57 0.52
C GLN A 37 21.65 -4.50 -0.83
N LEU A 38 20.32 -4.56 -0.79
CA LEU A 38 19.48 -4.37 -1.97
C LEU A 38 19.82 -3.02 -2.61
N PRO A 39 19.93 -2.95 -3.96
CA PRO A 39 20.20 -1.68 -4.64
C PRO A 39 19.20 -0.61 -4.21
N PRO A 40 19.62 0.65 -4.02
CA PRO A 40 18.72 1.74 -3.61
C PRO A 40 17.46 1.90 -4.49
N GLN A 41 17.54 1.46 -5.73
CA GLN A 41 16.43 1.46 -6.69
C GLN A 41 15.25 0.55 -6.30
N MET A 42 15.48 -0.46 -5.44
CA MET A 42 14.41 -1.34 -4.96
C MET A 42 13.53 -0.70 -3.89
N PHE A 43 13.92 0.45 -3.35
CA PHE A 43 13.13 1.17 -2.35
C PHE A 43 12.29 2.30 -2.95
N THR A 44 12.16 2.37 -4.27
CA THR A 44 11.32 3.37 -4.92
C THR A 44 9.86 2.92 -4.95
N THR A 45 8.93 3.88 -4.93
CA THR A 45 7.48 3.61 -5.08
C THR A 45 7.19 2.79 -6.34
N ALA A 46 7.89 3.04 -7.44
CA ALA A 46 7.75 2.30 -8.68
C ALA A 46 8.12 0.82 -8.52
N ALA A 47 9.20 0.49 -7.82
CA ALA A 47 9.59 -0.89 -7.55
C ALA A 47 8.54 -1.62 -6.69
N GLN A 48 8.01 -0.93 -5.68
CA GLN A 48 6.94 -1.49 -4.83
C GLN A 48 5.65 -1.74 -5.62
N LEU A 49 5.24 -0.83 -6.49
CA LEU A 49 4.07 -1.02 -7.34
C LEU A 49 4.26 -2.13 -8.38
N LEU A 50 5.50 -2.33 -8.86
CA LEU A 50 5.82 -3.44 -9.75
C LEU A 50 5.61 -4.79 -9.05
N ASP A 51 6.06 -4.92 -7.81
CA ASP A 51 5.88 -6.14 -7.00
C ASP A 51 4.40 -6.41 -6.68
N LEU A 52 3.56 -5.37 -6.65
CA LEU A 52 2.12 -5.47 -6.40
C LEU A 52 1.29 -5.67 -7.67
N THR A 53 1.90 -5.64 -8.85
CA THR A 53 1.21 -5.88 -10.13
C THR A 53 0.67 -7.30 -10.18
N ASP A 54 -0.54 -7.47 -10.69
CA ASP A 54 -1.33 -8.71 -10.77
C ASP A 54 -1.73 -9.32 -9.41
N LYS A 55 -1.50 -8.62 -8.31
CA LYS A 55 -1.94 -9.03 -6.98
C LYS A 55 -3.26 -8.37 -6.59
N LYS A 56 -3.99 -9.03 -5.70
CA LYS A 56 -5.21 -8.50 -5.10
C LYS A 56 -4.85 -7.52 -3.99
N LEU A 57 -5.32 -6.29 -4.09
CA LEU A 57 -4.99 -5.19 -3.20
C LEU A 57 -6.22 -4.66 -2.48
N LEU A 58 -6.01 -4.22 -1.24
CA LEU A 58 -6.88 -3.30 -0.55
C LEU A 58 -6.35 -1.88 -0.76
N VAL A 59 -7.18 -1.00 -1.27
CA VAL A 59 -6.86 0.41 -1.50
C VAL A 59 -7.81 1.26 -0.68
N CYS A 60 -7.28 2.00 0.29
CA CYS A 60 -8.03 2.99 1.07
C CYS A 60 -7.84 4.36 0.43
N LEU A 61 -8.94 5.05 0.17
CA LEU A 61 -8.95 6.38 -0.43
C LEU A 61 -9.09 7.46 0.63
N ARG A 62 -8.69 8.68 0.31
CA ARG A 62 -8.82 9.86 1.19
C ARG A 62 -10.26 10.24 1.50
N ASP A 63 -11.22 9.86 0.66
CA ASP A 63 -12.66 10.06 0.90
C ASP A 63 -13.28 9.01 1.84
N GLY A 64 -12.46 8.05 2.31
CA GLY A 64 -12.85 6.98 3.22
C GLY A 64 -13.36 5.71 2.54
N ARG A 65 -13.40 5.66 1.20
CA ARG A 65 -13.76 4.43 0.49
C ARG A 65 -12.66 3.39 0.61
N LYS A 66 -13.06 2.14 0.72
CA LYS A 66 -12.16 0.97 0.72
C LYS A 66 -12.50 0.12 -0.50
N LEU A 67 -11.52 -0.01 -1.38
CA LEU A 67 -11.64 -0.74 -2.63
C LEU A 67 -10.76 -1.98 -2.56
N THR A 68 -11.29 -3.10 -3.00
CA THR A 68 -10.55 -4.35 -3.19
C THR A 68 -10.54 -4.67 -4.67
N GLY A 69 -9.37 -4.97 -5.24
CA GLY A 69 -9.27 -5.31 -6.65
C GLY A 69 -7.88 -5.77 -7.05
N ILE A 70 -7.73 -6.29 -8.27
CA ILE A 70 -6.45 -6.74 -8.81
C ILE A 70 -5.77 -5.57 -9.53
N LEU A 71 -4.55 -5.23 -9.11
CA LEU A 71 -3.76 -4.17 -9.77
C LEU A 71 -3.29 -4.66 -11.13
N ARG A 72 -3.77 -4.02 -12.20
CA ARG A 72 -3.38 -4.38 -13.58
C ARG A 72 -2.38 -3.43 -14.20
N SER A 73 -2.46 -2.16 -13.86
CA SER A 73 -1.56 -1.14 -14.41
C SER A 73 -1.43 0.03 -13.43
N TRP A 74 -0.35 0.74 -13.56
CA TRP A 74 -0.07 1.95 -12.79
C TRP A 74 0.88 2.86 -13.57
N ASP A 75 0.97 4.12 -13.19
CA ASP A 75 1.86 5.10 -13.80
C ASP A 75 2.82 5.74 -12.77
N GLN A 76 3.68 6.62 -13.24
CA GLN A 76 4.67 7.32 -12.41
C GLN A 76 4.04 8.23 -11.32
N PHE A 77 2.76 8.58 -11.44
CA PHE A 77 2.01 9.37 -10.47
C PHE A 77 1.23 8.51 -9.50
N ALA A 78 1.48 7.20 -9.50
CA ALA A 78 0.76 6.18 -8.74
C ALA A 78 -0.75 6.15 -9.01
N ASN A 79 -1.20 6.56 -10.22
CA ASN A 79 -2.54 6.25 -10.67
C ASN A 79 -2.63 4.74 -10.88
N LEU A 80 -3.71 4.12 -10.40
CA LEU A 80 -3.86 2.67 -10.40
C LEU A 80 -5.06 2.28 -11.28
N VAL A 81 -4.90 1.20 -12.04
CA VAL A 81 -6.01 0.53 -12.73
C VAL A 81 -6.28 -0.79 -12.02
N LEU A 82 -7.42 -0.87 -11.38
CA LEU A 82 -7.89 -2.05 -10.67
C LEU A 82 -8.91 -2.80 -11.52
N GLN A 83 -8.83 -4.13 -11.52
CA GLN A 83 -9.79 -5.02 -12.17
C GLN A 83 -10.57 -5.80 -11.11
N SER A 84 -11.80 -6.16 -11.43
CA SER A 84 -12.72 -6.86 -10.50
C SER A 84 -12.84 -6.13 -9.17
N THR A 85 -12.95 -4.80 -9.27
CA THR A 85 -12.96 -3.91 -8.11
C THR A 85 -14.29 -4.01 -7.37
N THR A 86 -14.21 -4.22 -6.07
CA THR A 86 -15.33 -4.22 -5.15
C THR A 86 -15.13 -3.16 -4.09
N GLU A 87 -16.13 -2.33 -3.87
CA GLU A 87 -16.20 -1.38 -2.76
C GLU A 87 -16.99 -2.02 -1.61
N ARG A 88 -16.38 -2.15 -0.44
CA ARG A 88 -17.03 -2.65 0.77
C ARG A 88 -17.25 -1.52 1.76
N ILE A 89 -18.50 -1.34 2.15
CA ILE A 89 -18.91 -0.37 3.15
C ILE A 89 -19.43 -1.07 4.39
N PHE A 90 -19.23 -0.44 5.56
CA PHE A 90 -19.67 -0.95 6.86
C PHE A 90 -20.49 0.10 7.58
N ALA A 91 -21.62 -0.31 8.15
CA ALA A 91 -22.38 0.50 9.08
C ALA A 91 -22.45 -0.21 10.44
N ILE A 92 -21.82 0.37 11.44
CA ILE A 92 -21.86 -0.13 12.82
C ILE A 92 -23.20 0.27 13.45
N THR A 93 -23.95 -0.72 13.91
CA THR A 93 -25.28 -0.56 14.54
C THR A 93 -25.23 -0.68 16.06
N SER A 94 -24.20 -1.35 16.60
CA SER A 94 -24.00 -1.49 18.06
C SER A 94 -23.50 -0.20 18.71
N ASP A 95 -23.60 -0.12 20.01
CA ASP A 95 -23.00 0.95 20.79
C ASP A 95 -21.46 0.90 20.65
N PRO A 96 -20.78 2.03 20.43
CA PRO A 96 -19.31 2.07 20.31
C PRO A 96 -18.57 1.51 21.55
N HIS A 97 -19.24 1.42 22.67
CA HIS A 97 -18.66 0.93 23.94
C HIS A 97 -18.90 -0.56 24.20
N GLU A 98 -19.66 -1.25 23.35
CA GLU A 98 -19.99 -2.67 23.52
C GLU A 98 -19.22 -3.54 22.52
N PRO A 99 -18.12 -4.21 22.93
CA PRO A 99 -17.38 -5.14 22.10
C PRO A 99 -18.02 -6.55 22.12
N PRO A 100 -18.03 -7.30 21.00
CA PRO A 100 -17.53 -6.94 19.69
C PRO A 100 -18.48 -6.01 18.90
N PRO A 101 -17.97 -5.16 18.01
CA PRO A 101 -18.83 -4.31 17.20
C PRO A 101 -19.73 -5.15 16.30
N GLN A 102 -21.01 -4.83 16.28
CA GLN A 102 -22.00 -5.47 15.39
C GLN A 102 -22.49 -4.45 14.37
N GLY A 103 -22.83 -4.92 13.19
CA GLY A 103 -23.28 -4.04 12.14
C GLY A 103 -23.68 -4.76 10.86
N VAL A 104 -23.85 -3.99 9.83
CA VAL A 104 -24.11 -4.48 8.50
C VAL A 104 -23.03 -4.03 7.53
N TYR A 105 -22.78 -4.84 6.50
CA TYR A 105 -21.88 -4.48 5.42
C TYR A 105 -22.56 -4.70 4.07
N ALA A 106 -22.06 -4.02 3.07
CA ALA A 106 -22.48 -4.22 1.69
C ALA A 106 -21.32 -4.07 0.72
N ASP A 107 -21.36 -4.84 -0.35
CA ASP A 107 -20.38 -4.87 -1.41
C ASP A 107 -20.99 -4.34 -2.71
N LYS A 108 -20.27 -3.43 -3.38
CA LYS A 108 -20.61 -2.92 -4.69
C LYS A 108 -19.51 -3.25 -5.69
N SER A 109 -19.84 -3.98 -6.73
CA SER A 109 -18.92 -4.26 -7.82
C SER A 109 -18.85 -3.08 -8.79
N HIS A 110 -17.63 -2.64 -9.09
CA HIS A 110 -17.34 -1.57 -10.04
C HIS A 110 -16.70 -2.09 -11.34
N GLY A 111 -16.24 -3.33 -11.37
CA GLY A 111 -15.50 -3.88 -12.49
C GLY A 111 -14.11 -3.30 -12.63
N ILE A 112 -13.83 -2.60 -13.73
CA ILE A 112 -12.56 -1.88 -13.89
C ILE A 112 -12.70 -0.49 -13.26
N PHE A 113 -11.78 -0.15 -12.37
CA PHE A 113 -11.78 1.12 -11.64
C PHE A 113 -10.43 1.81 -11.73
N LEU A 114 -10.44 3.09 -12.09
CA LEU A 114 -9.25 3.92 -12.15
C LEU A 114 -9.18 4.78 -10.89
N VAL A 115 -8.07 4.63 -10.15
CA VAL A 115 -7.79 5.38 -8.93
C VAL A 115 -6.70 6.40 -9.22
N ARG A 116 -6.93 7.66 -8.89
CA ARG A 116 -5.89 8.70 -8.94
C ARG A 116 -4.93 8.54 -7.78
N GLY A 117 -3.62 8.62 -8.04
CA GLY A 117 -2.59 8.46 -7.02
C GLY A 117 -2.72 9.43 -5.85
N GLU A 118 -3.12 10.68 -6.12
CA GLU A 118 -3.35 11.71 -5.10
C GLU A 118 -4.46 11.35 -4.09
N ASN A 119 -5.41 10.49 -4.50
CA ASN A 119 -6.52 10.04 -3.66
C ASN A 119 -6.21 8.78 -2.86
N VAL A 120 -5.09 8.12 -3.14
CA VAL A 120 -4.67 6.94 -2.39
C VAL A 120 -4.09 7.38 -1.04
N LEU A 121 -4.68 6.87 0.03
CA LEU A 121 -4.18 7.05 1.39
C LEU A 121 -3.26 5.89 1.79
N LEU A 122 -3.71 4.67 1.51
CA LEU A 122 -3.01 3.44 1.84
C LEU A 122 -3.33 2.40 0.79
N LEU A 123 -2.36 1.58 0.44
CA LEU A 123 -2.57 0.36 -0.34
C LEU A 123 -1.74 -0.78 0.25
N GLY A 124 -2.24 -1.99 0.14
CA GLY A 124 -1.55 -3.19 0.61
C GLY A 124 -2.06 -4.44 -0.09
N GLU A 125 -1.20 -5.45 -0.15
CA GLU A 125 -1.57 -6.77 -0.65
C GLU A 125 -2.48 -7.47 0.35
N ILE A 126 -3.50 -8.15 -0.16
CA ILE A 126 -4.42 -8.96 0.63
C ILE A 126 -3.90 -10.39 0.67
N ASP A 127 -3.87 -10.98 1.87
CA ASP A 127 -3.59 -12.40 2.09
C ASP A 127 -4.82 -13.22 1.64
N LEU A 128 -4.71 -13.92 0.50
CA LEU A 128 -5.80 -14.67 -0.11
C LEU A 128 -6.36 -15.80 0.77
N ASP A 129 -5.62 -16.21 1.78
CA ASP A 129 -6.07 -17.27 2.71
C ASP A 129 -6.96 -16.73 3.84
N LYS A 130 -7.04 -15.39 4.02
CA LYS A 130 -7.72 -14.77 5.18
C LYS A 130 -8.71 -13.65 4.84
N ASP A 131 -8.78 -13.25 3.58
CA ASP A 131 -9.13 -11.89 3.25
C ASP A 131 -10.57 -11.56 2.94
N ASP A 132 -11.38 -12.54 2.64
CA ASP A 132 -12.71 -12.26 2.08
C ASP A 132 -13.84 -12.39 3.10
N GLU A 133 -13.55 -12.93 4.28
CA GLU A 133 -14.56 -13.05 5.33
C GLU A 133 -14.81 -11.71 6.01
N PRO A 134 -16.06 -11.27 6.10
CA PRO A 134 -16.40 -10.08 6.86
C PRO A 134 -16.07 -10.31 8.35
N PRO A 135 -15.75 -9.26 9.10
CA PRO A 135 -15.53 -9.38 10.53
C PRO A 135 -16.72 -10.02 11.23
N ALA A 136 -16.47 -10.85 12.24
CA ALA A 136 -17.52 -11.48 13.01
C ALA A 136 -18.50 -10.44 13.59
N GLY A 137 -19.80 -10.69 13.47
CA GLY A 137 -20.83 -9.76 13.91
C GLY A 137 -21.36 -8.79 12.85
N PHE A 138 -20.89 -8.93 11.59
CA PHE A 138 -21.43 -8.15 10.48
C PHE A 138 -22.28 -9.04 9.55
N GLU A 139 -23.48 -8.57 9.24
CA GLU A 139 -24.41 -9.22 8.32
C GLU A 139 -24.42 -8.49 6.98
N GLN A 140 -24.57 -9.24 5.88
CA GLN A 140 -24.67 -8.64 4.56
C GLN A 140 -26.05 -8.01 4.37
N ALA A 141 -26.08 -6.77 3.87
CA ALA A 141 -27.30 -6.04 3.57
C ALA A 141 -27.24 -5.38 2.19
N ASP A 142 -28.35 -4.80 1.78
CA ASP A 142 -28.42 -4.06 0.52
C ASP A 142 -27.54 -2.82 0.54
N PHE A 143 -26.82 -2.57 -0.58
CA PHE A 143 -25.83 -1.49 -0.66
C PHE A 143 -26.44 -0.11 -0.42
N ASP A 144 -27.60 0.17 -1.03
CA ASP A 144 -28.25 1.48 -0.92
C ASP A 144 -28.71 1.75 0.52
N ALA A 145 -29.19 0.71 1.21
CA ALA A 145 -29.57 0.81 2.62
C ALA A 145 -28.36 1.12 3.51
N VAL A 146 -27.26 0.38 3.35
CA VAL A 146 -26.03 0.59 4.15
C VAL A 146 -25.41 1.94 3.82
N GLU A 147 -25.35 2.34 2.56
CA GLU A 147 -24.84 3.64 2.15
C GLU A 147 -25.63 4.80 2.81
N LYS A 148 -26.95 4.68 2.85
CA LYS A 148 -27.81 5.66 3.52
C LYS A 148 -27.49 5.77 5.01
N MET A 149 -27.37 4.63 5.70
CA MET A 149 -27.01 4.61 7.13
C MET A 149 -25.64 5.27 7.38
N VAL A 150 -24.63 4.98 6.54
CA VAL A 150 -23.30 5.59 6.64
C VAL A 150 -23.36 7.08 6.41
N LYS A 151 -24.10 7.55 5.40
CA LYS A 151 -24.29 8.99 5.10
C LYS A 151 -24.98 9.73 6.25
N GLU A 152 -26.03 9.15 6.82
CA GLU A 152 -26.77 9.72 7.96
C GLU A 152 -25.86 9.81 9.21
N LYS A 153 -25.12 8.76 9.52
CA LYS A 153 -24.15 8.74 10.63
C LYS A 153 -23.08 9.83 10.44
N LYS A 154 -22.48 9.91 9.27
CA LYS A 154 -21.45 10.90 8.93
C LYS A 154 -22.00 12.33 9.02
N ALA A 155 -23.23 12.56 8.56
CA ALA A 155 -23.89 13.86 8.70
C ALA A 155 -24.13 14.26 10.17
N LEU A 156 -24.54 13.29 11.00
CA LEU A 156 -24.76 13.49 12.43
C LEU A 156 -23.43 13.79 13.16
N GLU A 157 -22.38 13.06 12.86
CA GLU A 157 -21.05 13.29 13.42
C GLU A 157 -20.50 14.68 13.04
N LYS A 158 -20.62 15.07 11.77
CA LYS A 158 -20.24 16.40 11.30
C LYS A 158 -21.03 17.52 11.98
N ALA A 159 -22.32 17.30 12.25
CA ALA A 159 -23.13 18.27 12.98
C ALA A 159 -22.71 18.38 14.47
N LYS A 160 -22.39 17.25 15.11
CA LYS A 160 -21.86 17.21 16.48
C LYS A 160 -20.50 17.93 16.57
N GLU A 161 -19.61 17.66 15.66
CA GLU A 161 -18.29 18.29 15.58
C GLU A 161 -18.39 19.80 15.39
N LYS A 162 -19.22 20.27 14.45
CA LYS A 162 -19.50 21.69 14.27
C LYS A 162 -20.06 22.35 15.52
N SER A 163 -20.94 21.68 16.26
CA SER A 163 -21.46 22.18 17.53
C SER A 163 -20.36 22.23 18.60
N LYS A 164 -19.49 21.21 18.66
CA LYS A 164 -18.34 21.18 19.57
C LYS A 164 -17.35 22.32 19.29
N LEU A 165 -17.00 22.53 18.02
CA LEU A 165 -16.11 23.64 17.61
C LEU A 165 -16.69 25.01 17.96
N ARG A 166 -17.99 25.21 17.76
CA ARG A 166 -18.66 26.46 18.18
C ARG A 166 -18.56 26.71 19.70
N LYS A 167 -18.76 25.66 20.50
CA LYS A 167 -18.62 25.76 21.97
C LYS A 167 -17.17 26.06 22.37
N LEU A 168 -16.19 25.43 21.72
CA LEU A 168 -14.77 25.68 21.97
C LEU A 168 -14.37 27.13 21.60
N ALA A 169 -14.87 27.64 20.48
CA ALA A 169 -14.62 29.02 20.06
C ALA A 169 -15.14 30.04 21.08
N THR A 170 -16.27 29.80 21.77
CA THR A 170 -16.77 30.69 22.85
C THR A 170 -15.84 30.70 24.07
N HIS A 171 -14.98 29.71 24.23
CA HIS A 171 -13.98 29.63 25.30
C HIS A 171 -12.59 30.08 24.85
N GLY A 172 -12.47 30.68 23.66
CA GLY A 172 -11.20 31.20 23.14
C GLY A 172 -10.27 30.16 22.49
N PHE A 173 -10.77 28.95 22.27
CA PHE A 173 -10.04 27.93 21.51
C PHE A 173 -10.36 28.11 20.04
N GLU A 174 -9.41 28.60 19.26
CA GLU A 174 -9.48 28.53 17.81
C GLU A 174 -9.28 27.06 17.42
N GLY A 175 -10.36 26.41 16.98
CA GLY A 175 -10.28 25.08 16.41
C GLY A 175 -9.55 25.18 15.07
N GLU A 176 -8.26 24.91 15.05
CA GLU A 176 -7.61 24.54 13.80
C GLU A 176 -8.44 23.39 13.23
N ASN A 177 -8.86 23.56 11.96
CA ASN A 177 -9.42 22.45 11.19
C ASN A 177 -8.32 21.39 11.11
N LEU A 178 -8.28 20.51 12.10
CA LEU A 178 -7.58 19.23 11.99
C LEU A 178 -8.26 18.56 10.80
N GLY A 179 -7.58 18.66 9.65
CA GLY A 179 -8.08 18.17 8.38
C GLY A 179 -8.69 16.79 8.59
N GLU A 180 -9.84 16.58 7.99
CA GLU A 180 -10.59 15.32 8.02
C GLU A 180 -9.64 14.14 7.78
N ILE A 181 -9.00 13.65 8.82
CA ILE A 181 -8.42 12.31 8.82
C ILE A 181 -9.61 11.40 9.06
N LEU A 182 -10.29 11.07 7.97
CA LEU A 182 -11.31 10.05 7.95
C LEU A 182 -10.60 8.69 7.99
N LEU A 183 -10.44 8.16 9.17
CA LEU A 183 -10.18 6.74 9.39
C LEU A 183 -11.49 5.96 9.41
#